data_bd898cadc0596245e34ed1002523ed8f
#
_entry.id   bd898cadc0596245e34ed1002523ed8f
#
_cell.length_a   1.000
_cell.length_b   1.000
_cell.length_c   1.000
_cell.angle_alpha   90.00
_cell.angle_beta   90.00
_cell.angle_gamma   90.00
#
_symmetry.space_group_name_H-M   'P 1'
#
loop_
_entity.id
_entity.type
_entity.pdbx_description
1 polymer ?
#
loop_
_entity_poly.entity_id
_entity_poly.type
_entity_poly.pdbx_seq_one_letter_code
_entity_poly.pdbx_strand_id
1 'polypeptide(L)'
;MEREGAQRKRREAMIPSSISPPLGANRIASVSHRALTLSALLLLPQAFAAEPLGSAGTAPARAPYAQRADVRAFAAEIAASTDIGQRDVERWLAGAKYQPRIVAAMDRPLLVPPKWFEYSPPLLSSDRVSAGVAFWRTNAYLLARAEALYGVPAEVVVAILGVETIYGRNTGRYRVIDALATLAFDYPRRAPFFRGELREYLLLAHEQRWSPLVPTGSFAGALGMPQFMPGSHRQYAVDFDGDGRIDLWHDSADVIGSVANYLARHDWLEGQPILLPARIAAESQDAALRRLDGGISERRPLAAWNADGVDAADVPADVAADPVGLLLLEEAPENGEARASYWIAFPNFYVITRYNKSRLYAATVFALAQAIKAARDAEPL
;
A
#
# COMPACT_ATOMS: atom_id res chain seq x y z
N MET A 1 -16.03 16.25 -18.95
CA MET A 1 -16.37 15.04 -19.75
C MET A 1 -15.50 14.87 -20.98
N GLU A 2 -15.38 15.85 -21.90
CA GLU A 2 -14.54 15.68 -23.11
C GLU A 2 -13.03 15.61 -22.84
N ARG A 3 -12.50 16.28 -21.83
CA ARG A 3 -11.07 16.26 -21.49
C ARG A 3 -10.64 14.94 -20.82
N GLU A 4 -11.49 14.34 -20.00
CA GLU A 4 -11.24 13.02 -19.40
C GLU A 4 -11.20 11.89 -20.44
N GLY A 5 -12.10 11.94 -21.42
CA GLY A 5 -12.12 11.02 -22.56
C GLY A 5 -10.86 11.14 -23.44
N ALA A 6 -10.30 12.34 -23.58
CA ALA A 6 -9.09 12.58 -24.35
C ALA A 6 -7.81 12.09 -23.62
N GLN A 7 -7.74 12.25 -22.29
CA GLN A 7 -6.62 11.74 -21.49
C GLN A 7 -6.65 10.20 -21.44
N ARG A 8 -7.81 9.59 -21.28
CA ARG A 8 -7.96 8.14 -21.31
C ARG A 8 -7.53 7.54 -22.66
N LYS A 9 -7.94 8.16 -23.79
CA LYS A 9 -7.52 7.75 -25.13
C LYS A 9 -6.02 7.95 -25.38
N ARG A 10 -5.39 8.99 -24.83
CA ARG A 10 -3.93 9.19 -24.93
C ARG A 10 -3.16 8.15 -24.12
N ARG A 11 -3.66 7.74 -22.94
CA ARG A 11 -3.06 6.67 -22.13
C ARG A 11 -3.12 5.31 -22.83
N GLU A 12 -4.24 5.00 -23.49
CA GLU A 12 -4.41 3.75 -24.25
C GLU A 12 -3.52 3.70 -25.50
N ALA A 13 -3.16 4.85 -26.09
CA ALA A 13 -2.32 4.94 -27.27
C ALA A 13 -0.81 4.99 -27.00
N MET A 14 -0.37 5.23 -25.76
CA MET A 14 1.05 5.31 -25.38
C MET A 14 1.60 4.03 -24.76
N ILE A 15 0.78 3.00 -24.55
CA ILE A 15 1.26 1.69 -24.11
C ILE A 15 1.91 1.01 -25.31
N PRO A 16 3.22 0.66 -25.26
CA PRO A 16 3.85 -0.07 -26.37
C PRO A 16 3.11 -1.36 -26.63
N SER A 17 2.81 -1.63 -27.90
CA SER A 17 2.05 -2.81 -28.38
C SER A 17 2.73 -4.18 -28.11
N SER A 18 3.81 -4.21 -27.35
CA SER A 18 4.54 -5.42 -26.99
C SER A 18 4.10 -6.06 -25.67
N ILE A 19 3.18 -5.44 -24.93
CA ILE A 19 2.58 -6.07 -23.75
C ILE A 19 1.23 -6.64 -24.18
N SER A 20 1.25 -7.85 -24.74
CA SER A 20 0.04 -8.63 -24.97
C SER A 20 -0.62 -8.95 -23.63
N PRO A 21 -1.92 -8.65 -23.44
CA PRO A 21 -2.62 -9.11 -22.26
C PRO A 21 -2.67 -10.63 -22.25
N PRO A 22 -2.57 -11.30 -21.10
CA PRO A 22 -2.73 -12.74 -21.03
C PRO A 22 -4.11 -13.12 -21.60
N LEU A 23 -4.13 -14.02 -22.56
CA LEU A 23 -5.34 -14.64 -23.14
C LEU A 23 -6.12 -15.32 -22.03
N GLY A 24 -7.24 -14.72 -21.62
CA GLY A 24 -8.09 -15.29 -20.57
C GLY A 24 -9.05 -14.34 -19.89
N ALA A 25 -9.46 -13.24 -20.55
CA ALA A 25 -10.53 -12.38 -20.01
C ALA A 25 -11.91 -13.06 -20.19
N ASN A 26 -12.20 -14.07 -19.37
CA ASN A 26 -13.58 -14.49 -19.11
C ASN A 26 -14.27 -13.40 -18.30
N ARG A 27 -15.41 -12.92 -18.80
CA ARG A 27 -16.31 -11.99 -18.13
C ARG A 27 -16.68 -12.56 -16.75
N ILE A 28 -16.03 -12.07 -15.71
CA ILE A 28 -16.47 -12.31 -14.35
C ILE A 28 -17.56 -11.28 -14.05
N ALA A 29 -18.77 -11.80 -13.84
CA ALA A 29 -19.91 -11.04 -13.36
C ALA A 29 -19.50 -10.20 -12.14
N SER A 30 -20.00 -8.96 -12.09
CA SER A 30 -19.83 -8.04 -10.97
C SER A 30 -20.44 -8.65 -9.70
N VAL A 31 -19.64 -9.35 -8.93
CA VAL A 31 -19.97 -9.70 -7.55
C VAL A 31 -19.57 -8.50 -6.71
N SER A 32 -20.57 -7.81 -6.17
CA SER A 32 -20.39 -6.73 -5.22
C SER A 32 -19.68 -7.26 -3.96
N HIS A 33 -18.36 -7.15 -3.93
CA HIS A 33 -17.58 -7.44 -2.75
C HIS A 33 -17.81 -6.32 -1.73
N ARG A 34 -18.60 -6.61 -0.71
CA ARG A 34 -18.55 -5.86 0.55
C ARG A 34 -17.10 -5.95 1.04
N ALA A 35 -16.37 -4.89 0.84
CA ALA A 35 -14.99 -4.75 1.27
C ALA A 35 -14.96 -4.75 2.80
N LEU A 36 -14.60 -5.88 3.38
CA LEU A 36 -14.22 -5.98 4.78
C LEU A 36 -12.95 -5.14 4.97
N THR A 37 -13.07 -4.16 5.84
CA THR A 37 -12.04 -3.19 6.19
C THR A 37 -10.73 -3.86 6.57
N LEU A 38 -9.70 -3.65 5.76
CA LEU A 38 -8.31 -3.91 6.12
C LEU A 38 -7.87 -2.79 7.07
N SER A 39 -8.17 -2.94 8.36
CA SER A 39 -7.60 -2.04 9.37
C SER A 39 -6.08 -2.14 9.33
N ALA A 40 -5.46 -0.99 9.22
CA ALA A 40 -4.05 -0.69 9.18
C ALA A 40 -3.21 -1.50 10.19
N LEU A 41 -2.81 -2.71 9.85
CA LEU A 41 -1.89 -3.53 10.65
C LEU A 41 -0.55 -3.74 9.94
N LEU A 42 -0.29 -2.98 8.90
CA LEU A 42 0.97 -3.04 8.18
C LEU A 42 1.73 -1.75 8.44
N LEU A 43 2.92 -1.92 8.98
CA LEU A 43 3.98 -0.92 9.04
C LEU A 43 3.94 0.08 10.19
N LEU A 44 4.17 -0.44 11.39
CA LEU A 44 5.21 0.17 12.20
C LEU A 44 6.50 -0.61 11.91
N PRO A 45 7.61 0.02 11.55
CA PRO A 45 8.92 -0.59 11.60
C PRO A 45 9.26 -0.76 13.08
N GLN A 46 8.70 -1.79 13.72
CA GLN A 46 9.14 -2.17 15.06
C GLN A 46 10.48 -2.86 14.88
N ALA A 47 11.53 -2.16 15.31
CA ALA A 47 12.71 -2.81 15.76
C ALA A 47 12.27 -3.87 16.78
N PHE A 48 12.18 -5.13 16.35
CA PHE A 48 12.02 -6.26 17.25
C PHE A 48 13.32 -6.39 18.07
N ALA A 49 13.40 -5.66 19.16
CA ALA A 49 14.29 -6.03 20.24
C ALA A 49 13.86 -7.45 20.65
N ALA A 50 14.80 -8.38 20.62
CA ALA A 50 14.59 -9.76 21.03
C ALA A 50 14.34 -9.77 22.53
N GLU A 51 13.08 -9.75 22.95
CA GLU A 51 12.75 -10.11 24.33
C GLU A 51 12.87 -11.63 24.49
N PRO A 52 13.51 -12.10 25.59
CA PRO A 52 13.61 -13.53 25.87
C PRO A 52 12.20 -14.09 26.10
N LEU A 53 11.88 -15.16 25.39
CA LEU A 53 10.65 -15.93 25.53
C LEU A 53 10.51 -16.47 26.94
N GLY A 54 9.53 -15.99 27.70
CA GLY A 54 8.96 -16.75 28.81
C GLY A 54 8.48 -18.10 28.27
N SER A 55 8.69 -19.16 29.03
CA SER A 55 8.38 -20.55 28.68
C SER A 55 6.91 -20.70 28.27
N ALA A 56 6.66 -20.74 26.97
CA ALA A 56 5.36 -21.05 26.41
C ALA A 56 5.08 -22.54 26.72
N GLY A 57 3.99 -22.80 27.43
CA GLY A 57 3.44 -24.15 27.58
C GLY A 57 3.33 -24.78 26.17
N THR A 58 3.71 -26.06 26.07
CA THR A 58 3.72 -26.85 24.83
C THR A 58 2.31 -26.89 24.24
N ALA A 59 2.03 -25.98 23.31
CA ALA A 59 0.84 -26.13 22.46
C ALA A 59 0.93 -27.45 21.70
N PRO A 60 -0.18 -28.18 21.49
CA PRO A 60 -0.18 -29.46 20.78
C PRO A 60 0.52 -29.30 19.44
N ALA A 61 1.43 -30.25 19.13
CA ALA A 61 2.18 -30.21 17.87
C ALA A 61 1.23 -30.16 16.68
N ARG A 62 1.29 -29.08 15.91
CA ARG A 62 0.48 -28.94 14.69
C ARG A 62 0.95 -29.94 13.62
N ALA A 63 0.00 -30.57 12.94
CA ALA A 63 0.34 -31.43 11.82
C ALA A 63 1.05 -30.61 10.73
N PRO A 64 2.15 -31.12 10.14
CA PRO A 64 2.79 -30.50 8.99
C PRO A 64 1.79 -30.21 7.87
N TYR A 65 1.98 -29.14 7.13
CA TYR A 65 1.07 -28.77 6.03
C TYR A 65 0.86 -29.92 5.02
N ALA A 66 1.88 -30.72 4.75
CA ALA A 66 1.78 -31.90 3.89
C ALA A 66 0.73 -32.93 4.35
N GLN A 67 0.41 -33.00 5.65
CA GLN A 67 -0.50 -33.99 6.20
C GLN A 67 -1.95 -33.47 6.37
N ARG A 68 -2.17 -32.18 6.12
CA ARG A 68 -3.44 -31.50 6.39
C ARG A 68 -4.43 -31.67 5.22
N ALA A 69 -5.65 -32.02 5.53
CA ALA A 69 -6.73 -32.19 4.54
C ALA A 69 -7.13 -30.85 3.87
N ASP A 70 -7.16 -29.75 4.63
CA ASP A 70 -7.48 -28.42 4.12
C ASP A 70 -6.39 -27.87 3.15
N VAL A 71 -5.14 -28.24 3.35
CA VAL A 71 -4.02 -27.92 2.45
C VAL A 71 -4.12 -28.72 1.15
N ARG A 72 -4.45 -30.02 1.24
CA ARG A 72 -4.70 -30.84 0.02
C ARG A 72 -5.92 -30.36 -0.78
N ALA A 73 -6.98 -29.97 -0.09
CA ALA A 73 -8.16 -29.40 -0.74
C ALA A 73 -7.81 -28.10 -1.49
N PHE A 74 -7.04 -27.23 -0.87
CA PHE A 74 -6.53 -25.99 -1.48
C PHE A 74 -5.63 -26.28 -2.71
N ALA A 75 -4.75 -27.28 -2.61
CA ALA A 75 -3.92 -27.68 -3.74
C ALA A 75 -4.74 -28.23 -4.92
N ALA A 76 -5.78 -28.99 -4.63
CA ALA A 76 -6.72 -29.50 -5.65
C ALA A 76 -7.52 -28.36 -6.30
N GLU A 77 -7.95 -27.35 -5.54
CA GLU A 77 -8.64 -26.15 -6.04
C GLU A 77 -7.75 -25.35 -7.02
N ILE A 78 -6.48 -25.15 -6.68
CA ILE A 78 -5.52 -24.48 -7.57
C ILE A 78 -5.37 -25.29 -8.87
N ALA A 79 -5.13 -26.59 -8.77
CA ALA A 79 -4.94 -27.44 -9.93
C ALA A 79 -6.17 -27.51 -10.85
N ALA A 80 -7.38 -27.44 -10.28
CA ALA A 80 -8.61 -27.43 -11.07
C ALA A 80 -8.84 -26.12 -11.85
N SER A 81 -8.20 -25.01 -11.44
CA SER A 81 -8.43 -23.68 -12.00
C SER A 81 -7.21 -23.05 -12.67
N THR A 82 -6.08 -23.76 -12.74
CA THR A 82 -4.82 -23.29 -13.30
C THR A 82 -4.06 -24.44 -14.00
N ASP A 83 -2.95 -24.12 -14.62
CA ASP A 83 -2.01 -25.09 -15.22
C ASP A 83 -0.98 -25.68 -14.24
N ILE A 84 -1.06 -25.30 -12.96
CA ILE A 84 -0.17 -25.82 -11.92
C ILE A 84 -0.67 -27.18 -11.44
N GLY A 85 0.19 -28.20 -11.53
CA GLY A 85 -0.16 -29.54 -11.05
C GLY A 85 -0.38 -29.59 -9.54
N GLN A 86 -1.40 -30.33 -9.07
CA GLN A 86 -1.69 -30.47 -7.64
C GLN A 86 -0.47 -30.95 -6.83
N ARG A 87 0.32 -31.89 -7.36
CA ARG A 87 1.54 -32.39 -6.70
C ARG A 87 2.61 -31.33 -6.53
N ASP A 88 2.68 -30.33 -7.42
CA ASP A 88 3.63 -29.23 -7.31
C ASP A 88 3.22 -28.29 -6.17
N VAL A 89 1.94 -27.94 -6.09
CA VAL A 89 1.39 -27.14 -4.97
C VAL A 89 1.59 -27.85 -3.64
N GLU A 90 1.27 -29.13 -3.56
CA GLU A 90 1.47 -29.94 -2.35
C GLU A 90 2.96 -29.98 -1.93
N ARG A 91 3.89 -30.16 -2.88
CA ARG A 91 5.32 -30.14 -2.63
C ARG A 91 5.80 -28.78 -2.11
N TRP A 92 5.33 -27.67 -2.68
CA TRP A 92 5.67 -26.33 -2.20
C TRP A 92 5.14 -26.08 -0.80
N LEU A 93 3.88 -26.42 -0.54
CA LEU A 93 3.27 -26.27 0.80
C LEU A 93 3.86 -27.23 1.85
N ALA A 94 4.34 -28.40 1.42
CA ALA A 94 5.11 -29.30 2.31
C ALA A 94 6.42 -28.67 2.80
N GLY A 95 7.01 -27.77 2.00
CA GLY A 95 8.20 -27.00 2.35
C GLY A 95 7.92 -25.76 3.22
N ALA A 96 6.65 -25.36 3.38
CA ALA A 96 6.26 -24.23 4.21
C ALA A 96 6.31 -24.56 5.71
N LYS A 97 6.65 -23.56 6.54
CA LYS A 97 6.78 -23.70 7.99
C LYS A 97 5.81 -22.78 8.71
N TYR A 98 5.07 -23.32 9.66
CA TYR A 98 4.24 -22.52 10.56
C TYR A 98 5.06 -21.52 11.36
N GLN A 99 4.58 -20.27 11.44
CA GLN A 99 5.24 -19.14 12.09
C GLN A 99 4.38 -18.60 13.24
N PRO A 100 4.52 -19.10 14.48
CA PRO A 100 3.67 -18.67 15.61
C PRO A 100 3.80 -17.18 15.91
N ARG A 101 4.98 -16.59 15.67
CA ARG A 101 5.21 -15.15 15.87
C ARG A 101 4.37 -14.29 14.94
N ILE A 102 4.03 -14.79 13.75
CA ILE A 102 3.15 -14.10 12.81
C ILE A 102 1.73 -14.03 13.37
N VAL A 103 1.21 -15.14 13.87
CA VAL A 103 -0.13 -15.17 14.48
C VAL A 103 -0.18 -14.23 15.69
N ALA A 104 0.82 -14.29 16.57
CA ALA A 104 0.92 -13.40 17.72
C ALA A 104 1.00 -11.91 17.32
N ALA A 105 1.70 -11.59 16.22
CA ALA A 105 1.76 -10.22 15.71
C ALA A 105 0.41 -9.75 15.16
N MET A 106 -0.32 -10.63 14.47
CA MET A 106 -1.65 -10.34 13.94
C MET A 106 -2.73 -10.19 15.02
N ASP A 107 -2.56 -10.88 16.16
CA ASP A 107 -3.50 -10.82 17.28
C ASP A 107 -3.24 -9.68 18.26
N ARG A 108 -2.16 -8.90 18.07
CA ARG A 108 -1.90 -7.73 18.93
C ARG A 108 -3.03 -6.70 18.75
N PRO A 109 -3.83 -6.42 19.78
CA PRO A 109 -4.88 -5.45 19.66
C PRO A 109 -4.25 -4.05 19.56
N LEU A 110 -4.63 -3.29 18.57
CA LEU A 110 -4.52 -1.83 18.63
C LEU A 110 -5.64 -1.36 19.56
N LEU A 111 -5.35 -1.26 20.85
CA LEU A 111 -6.34 -0.84 21.85
C LEU A 111 -6.85 0.58 21.59
N VAL A 112 -5.97 1.45 21.09
CA VAL A 112 -6.30 2.81 20.66
C VAL A 112 -5.53 3.09 19.38
N PRO A 113 -6.18 3.59 18.30
CA PRO A 113 -5.44 4.08 17.14
C PRO A 113 -4.47 5.19 17.55
N PRO A 114 -3.23 5.19 17.06
CA PRO A 114 -2.28 6.25 17.38
C PRO A 114 -2.80 7.59 16.85
N LYS A 115 -2.44 8.68 17.53
CA LYS A 115 -2.64 10.04 17.05
C LYS A 115 -1.57 10.38 16.01
N TRP A 116 -1.82 11.40 15.20
CA TRP A 116 -0.88 11.83 14.17
C TRP A 116 0.52 12.12 14.73
N PHE A 117 0.60 12.89 15.83
CA PHE A 117 1.86 13.26 16.45
C PHE A 117 2.63 12.08 17.08
N GLU A 118 1.98 10.95 17.29
CA GLU A 118 2.61 9.69 17.75
C GLU A 118 3.05 8.82 16.58
N TYR A 119 2.26 8.83 15.49
CA TYR A 119 2.45 7.97 14.32
C TYR A 119 3.52 8.51 13.36
N SER A 120 3.49 9.81 13.08
CA SER A 120 4.27 10.41 12.00
C SER A 120 5.78 10.55 12.27
N PRO A 121 6.28 10.89 13.49
CA PRO A 121 7.67 11.25 13.68
C PRO A 121 8.69 10.17 13.27
N PRO A 122 8.50 8.88 13.57
CA PRO A 122 9.44 7.84 13.12
C PRO A 122 9.51 7.70 11.59
N LEU A 123 8.45 8.12 10.89
CA LEU A 123 8.31 8.04 9.45
C LEU A 123 8.74 9.32 8.72
N LEU A 124 8.91 10.43 9.45
CA LEU A 124 9.33 11.74 8.95
C LEU A 124 10.73 12.14 9.46
N SER A 125 11.54 11.18 9.90
CA SER A 125 12.89 11.48 10.42
C SER A 125 13.80 12.07 9.35
N SER A 126 14.74 12.91 9.77
CA SER A 126 15.76 13.51 8.88
C SER A 126 16.53 12.47 8.07
N ASP A 127 16.86 11.32 8.69
CA ASP A 127 17.55 10.21 8.02
C ASP A 127 16.71 9.62 6.87
N ARG A 128 15.37 9.52 7.06
CA ARG A 128 14.48 9.04 6.01
C ARG A 128 14.34 10.05 4.88
N VAL A 129 14.24 11.33 5.20
CA VAL A 129 14.20 12.41 4.20
C VAL A 129 15.50 12.42 3.39
N SER A 130 16.66 12.41 4.06
CA SER A 130 17.98 12.41 3.40
C SER A 130 18.17 11.16 2.52
N ALA A 131 17.74 9.98 3.00
CA ALA A 131 17.77 8.76 2.21
C ALA A 131 16.84 8.84 0.99
N GLY A 132 15.70 9.55 1.11
CA GLY A 132 14.77 9.81 0.00
C GLY A 132 15.38 10.71 -1.07
N VAL A 133 16.05 11.77 -0.67
CA VAL A 133 16.79 12.64 -1.59
C VAL A 133 17.88 11.86 -2.33
N ALA A 134 18.64 11.03 -1.61
CA ALA A 134 19.67 10.17 -2.21
C ALA A 134 19.07 9.15 -3.20
N PHE A 135 17.95 8.49 -2.84
CA PHE A 135 17.25 7.57 -3.71
C PHE A 135 16.73 8.29 -4.97
N TRP A 136 16.13 9.48 -4.82
CA TRP A 136 15.68 10.28 -5.96
C TRP A 136 16.83 10.64 -6.90
N ARG A 137 17.95 11.12 -6.34
CA ARG A 137 19.10 11.49 -7.15
C ARG A 137 19.63 10.31 -7.97
N THR A 138 19.77 9.15 -7.35
CA THR A 138 20.24 7.94 -8.02
C THR A 138 19.30 7.48 -9.13
N ASN A 139 17.99 7.68 -8.97
CA ASN A 139 16.96 7.18 -9.87
C ASN A 139 16.24 8.30 -10.65
N ALA A 140 16.85 9.48 -10.78
CA ALA A 140 16.18 10.68 -11.31
C ALA A 140 15.57 10.46 -12.70
N TYR A 141 16.27 9.77 -13.59
CA TYR A 141 15.79 9.44 -14.93
C TYR A 141 14.56 8.52 -14.90
N LEU A 142 14.60 7.47 -14.09
CA LEU A 142 13.49 6.51 -13.96
C LEU A 142 12.25 7.15 -13.35
N LEU A 143 12.43 8.00 -12.34
CA LEU A 143 11.36 8.74 -11.69
C LEU A 143 10.70 9.74 -12.66
N ALA A 144 11.50 10.51 -13.41
CA ALA A 144 10.99 11.44 -14.42
C ALA A 144 10.23 10.70 -15.54
N ARG A 145 10.74 9.54 -15.98
CA ARG A 145 10.05 8.69 -16.97
C ARG A 145 8.73 8.13 -16.43
N ALA A 146 8.71 7.69 -15.17
CA ALA A 146 7.49 7.18 -14.54
C ALA A 146 6.44 8.30 -14.36
N GLU A 147 6.87 9.49 -13.94
CA GLU A 147 6.00 10.66 -13.82
C GLU A 147 5.40 11.05 -15.19
N ALA A 148 6.21 11.11 -16.24
CA ALA A 148 5.74 11.41 -17.60
C ALA A 148 4.76 10.36 -18.14
N LEU A 149 4.92 9.07 -17.78
CA LEU A 149 4.07 7.99 -18.28
C LEU A 149 2.78 7.83 -17.47
N TYR A 150 2.86 7.96 -16.16
CA TYR A 150 1.75 7.63 -15.25
C TYR A 150 1.10 8.88 -14.62
N GLY A 151 1.68 10.07 -14.76
CA GLY A 151 1.20 11.31 -14.17
C GLY A 151 1.32 11.37 -12.64
N VAL A 152 2.12 10.48 -12.04
CA VAL A 152 2.33 10.41 -10.59
C VAL A 152 3.63 11.14 -10.26
N PRO A 153 3.61 12.20 -9.41
CA PRO A 153 4.82 12.95 -9.07
C PRO A 153 5.90 12.08 -8.44
N ALA A 154 7.15 12.33 -8.82
CA ALA A 154 8.31 11.57 -8.35
C ALA A 154 8.40 11.52 -6.82
N GLU A 155 8.12 12.65 -6.13
CA GLU A 155 8.12 12.74 -4.67
C GLU A 155 7.15 11.76 -4.00
N VAL A 156 6.01 11.47 -4.64
CA VAL A 156 5.01 10.54 -4.10
C VAL A 156 5.51 9.11 -4.19
N VAL A 157 6.09 8.72 -5.32
CA VAL A 157 6.69 7.39 -5.51
C VAL A 157 7.82 7.18 -4.50
N VAL A 158 8.72 8.15 -4.36
CA VAL A 158 9.84 8.09 -3.40
C VAL A 158 9.33 8.01 -1.96
N ALA A 159 8.30 8.79 -1.60
CA ALA A 159 7.73 8.78 -0.25
C ALA A 159 7.09 7.42 0.09
N ILE A 160 6.36 6.80 -0.83
CA ILE A 160 5.80 5.45 -0.62
C ILE A 160 6.94 4.47 -0.34
N LEU A 161 7.97 4.42 -1.16
CA LEU A 161 9.12 3.53 -0.95
C LEU A 161 9.87 3.82 0.36
N GLY A 162 9.89 5.10 0.75
CA GLY A 162 10.43 5.53 2.04
C GLY A 162 9.62 5.01 3.22
N VAL A 163 8.29 5.10 3.16
CA VAL A 163 7.40 4.60 4.21
C VAL A 163 7.45 3.08 4.28
N GLU A 164 7.39 2.39 3.13
CA GLU A 164 7.28 0.94 3.07
C GLU A 164 8.54 0.23 3.58
N THR A 165 9.70 0.57 3.05
CA THR A 165 10.91 -0.24 3.28
C THR A 165 12.17 0.57 3.56
N ILE A 166 12.05 1.88 3.76
CA ILE A 166 13.23 2.77 3.85
C ILE A 166 14.11 2.56 2.60
N TYR A 167 13.47 2.68 1.42
CA TYR A 167 14.13 2.53 0.12
C TYR A 167 14.83 1.17 -0.05
N GLY A 168 14.15 0.08 0.31
CA GLY A 168 14.64 -1.30 0.19
C GLY A 168 15.51 -1.80 1.35
N ARG A 169 15.79 -0.99 2.38
CA ARG A 169 16.60 -1.43 3.55
C ARG A 169 15.88 -2.47 4.42
N ASN A 170 14.54 -2.52 4.37
CA ASN A 170 13.74 -3.41 5.19
C ASN A 170 12.57 -3.99 4.41
N THR A 171 12.82 -4.95 3.54
CA THR A 171 11.80 -5.62 2.72
C THR A 171 11.13 -6.80 3.43
N GLY A 172 11.52 -7.09 4.67
CA GLY A 172 11.04 -8.22 5.45
C GLY A 172 11.99 -9.43 5.40
N ARG A 173 11.80 -10.36 6.35
CA ARG A 173 12.71 -11.52 6.56
C ARG A 173 12.00 -12.86 6.64
N TYR A 174 10.67 -12.88 6.54
CA TYR A 174 9.92 -14.14 6.53
C TYR A 174 9.89 -14.69 5.12
N ARG A 175 10.08 -16.00 4.95
CA ARG A 175 9.75 -16.59 3.66
C ARG A 175 8.27 -16.35 3.39
N VAL A 176 7.98 -15.83 2.21
CA VAL A 176 6.61 -15.41 1.86
C VAL A 176 5.63 -16.58 1.94
N ILE A 177 6.05 -17.77 1.49
CA ILE A 177 5.23 -18.97 1.60
C ILE A 177 4.92 -19.34 3.06
N ASP A 178 5.86 -19.18 3.98
CA ASP A 178 5.64 -19.46 5.40
C ASP A 178 4.62 -18.49 5.99
N ALA A 179 4.76 -17.19 5.68
CA ALA A 179 3.86 -16.17 6.16
C ALA A 179 2.44 -16.39 5.65
N LEU A 180 2.30 -16.56 4.34
CA LEU A 180 0.99 -16.73 3.71
C LEU A 180 0.34 -18.07 4.09
N ALA A 181 1.08 -19.18 4.16
CA ALA A 181 0.53 -20.47 4.60
C ALA A 181 0.08 -20.41 6.07
N THR A 182 0.86 -19.77 6.94
CA THR A 182 0.47 -19.57 8.35
C THR A 182 -0.84 -18.79 8.43
N LEU A 183 -0.96 -17.69 7.71
CA LEU A 183 -2.15 -16.85 7.77
C LEU A 183 -3.36 -17.45 7.03
N ALA A 184 -3.13 -18.24 5.99
CA ALA A 184 -4.16 -18.92 5.21
C ALA A 184 -4.81 -20.10 5.96
N PHE A 185 -4.02 -20.82 6.74
CA PHE A 185 -4.47 -22.07 7.36
C PHE A 185 -4.57 -22.03 8.87
N ASP A 186 -3.90 -21.09 9.53
CA ASP A 186 -3.78 -21.03 10.97
C ASP A 186 -4.22 -19.71 11.59
N TYR A 187 -4.81 -18.79 10.78
CA TYR A 187 -5.37 -17.51 11.22
C TYR A 187 -6.82 -17.34 10.74
N PRO A 188 -7.84 -17.95 11.40
CA PRO A 188 -9.20 -18.02 10.92
C PRO A 188 -9.84 -16.67 10.59
N ARG A 189 -9.54 -15.62 11.36
CA ARG A 189 -10.15 -14.28 11.20
C ARG A 189 -9.99 -13.71 9.79
N ARG A 190 -8.91 -14.06 9.08
CA ARG A 190 -8.61 -13.56 7.73
C ARG A 190 -8.16 -14.65 6.77
N ALA A 191 -8.40 -15.92 7.10
CA ALA A 191 -8.00 -17.06 6.28
C ALA A 191 -8.48 -16.96 4.82
N PRO A 192 -9.71 -16.55 4.50
CA PRO A 192 -10.14 -16.41 3.10
C PRO A 192 -9.29 -15.42 2.29
N PHE A 193 -8.95 -14.28 2.86
CA PHE A 193 -8.07 -13.29 2.23
C PHE A 193 -6.67 -13.87 1.98
N PHE A 194 -6.05 -14.44 3.00
CA PHE A 194 -4.68 -14.96 2.87
C PHE A 194 -4.59 -16.24 2.01
N ARG A 195 -5.67 -17.02 1.90
CA ARG A 195 -5.76 -18.11 0.90
C ARG A 195 -5.75 -17.55 -0.52
N GLY A 196 -6.46 -16.45 -0.76
CA GLY A 196 -6.39 -15.72 -2.02
C GLY A 196 -4.97 -15.27 -2.34
N GLU A 197 -4.31 -14.59 -1.40
CA GLU A 197 -2.94 -14.11 -1.57
C GLU A 197 -1.92 -15.25 -1.72
N LEU A 198 -2.09 -16.36 -1.02
CA LEU A 198 -1.26 -17.56 -1.19
C LEU A 198 -1.44 -18.15 -2.59
N ARG A 199 -2.67 -18.21 -3.10
CA ARG A 199 -2.93 -18.62 -4.48
C ARG A 199 -2.22 -17.71 -5.47
N GLU A 200 -2.38 -16.40 -5.35
CA GLU A 200 -1.72 -15.43 -6.22
C GLU A 200 -0.19 -15.53 -6.14
N TYR A 201 0.37 -15.80 -4.96
CA TYR A 201 1.80 -16.03 -4.78
C TYR A 201 2.33 -17.27 -5.51
N LEU A 202 1.60 -18.39 -5.44
CA LEU A 202 1.99 -19.62 -6.12
C LEU A 202 1.88 -19.49 -7.65
N LEU A 203 0.84 -18.76 -8.13
CA LEU A 203 0.71 -18.41 -9.54
C LEU A 203 1.86 -17.51 -10.01
N LEU A 204 2.18 -16.47 -9.24
CA LEU A 204 3.31 -15.58 -9.52
C LEU A 204 4.62 -16.35 -9.63
N ALA A 205 4.89 -17.24 -8.67
CA ALA A 205 6.09 -18.08 -8.67
C ALA A 205 6.18 -18.97 -9.90
N HIS A 206 5.05 -19.53 -10.31
CA HIS A 206 4.96 -20.37 -11.52
C HIS A 206 5.20 -19.54 -12.80
N GLU A 207 4.54 -18.40 -12.94
CA GLU A 207 4.68 -17.47 -14.08
C GLU A 207 6.12 -16.97 -14.23
N GLN A 208 6.72 -16.58 -13.13
CA GLN A 208 8.11 -16.08 -13.08
C GLN A 208 9.17 -17.19 -13.07
N ARG A 209 8.76 -18.45 -13.03
CA ARG A 209 9.64 -19.64 -13.04
C ARG A 209 10.68 -19.69 -11.91
N TRP A 210 10.32 -19.20 -10.71
CA TRP A 210 11.18 -19.29 -9.54
C TRP A 210 10.56 -20.14 -8.42
N SER A 211 11.41 -20.60 -7.50
CA SER A 211 10.95 -21.43 -6.38
C SER A 211 10.18 -20.58 -5.36
N PRO A 212 8.92 -20.90 -5.03
CA PRO A 212 8.17 -20.18 -4.01
C PRO A 212 8.76 -20.31 -2.58
N LEU A 213 9.75 -21.16 -2.40
CA LEU A 213 10.42 -21.40 -1.11
C LEU A 213 11.53 -20.39 -0.80
N VAL A 214 11.92 -19.53 -1.76
CA VAL A 214 13.08 -18.63 -1.65
C VAL A 214 12.71 -17.20 -1.26
N PRO A 215 11.74 -16.53 -1.91
CA PRO A 215 11.50 -15.12 -1.66
C PRO A 215 11.14 -14.82 -0.22
N THR A 216 11.70 -13.71 0.29
CA THR A 216 11.38 -13.16 1.60
C THR A 216 10.54 -11.88 1.47
N GLY A 217 9.78 -11.60 2.51
CA GLY A 217 8.89 -10.45 2.56
C GLY A 217 8.46 -10.13 3.98
N SER A 218 7.39 -9.36 4.13
CA SER A 218 6.83 -9.02 5.43
C SER A 218 6.21 -10.23 6.15
N PHE A 219 5.91 -10.06 7.42
CA PHE A 219 5.18 -11.07 8.20
C PHE A 219 3.75 -11.34 7.67
N ALA A 220 3.20 -10.44 6.85
CA ALA A 220 1.91 -10.61 6.18
C ALA A 220 2.04 -11.10 4.72
N GLY A 221 3.25 -11.36 4.24
CA GLY A 221 3.50 -11.87 2.89
C GLY A 221 3.61 -10.79 1.80
N ALA A 222 3.82 -9.52 2.17
CA ALA A 222 4.09 -8.45 1.21
C ALA A 222 5.50 -8.57 0.64
N LEU A 223 5.65 -8.20 -0.65
CA LEU A 223 6.79 -8.50 -1.51
C LEU A 223 7.63 -7.27 -1.84
N GLY A 224 8.94 -7.42 -1.75
CA GLY A 224 9.91 -6.50 -2.31
C GLY A 224 9.91 -5.09 -1.70
N MET A 225 10.54 -4.17 -2.39
CA MET A 225 10.69 -2.79 -1.96
C MET A 225 9.36 -2.04 -1.84
N PRO A 226 8.36 -2.24 -2.74
CA PRO A 226 7.07 -1.56 -2.67
C PRO A 226 6.07 -2.25 -1.73
N GLN A 227 6.42 -3.38 -1.10
CA GLN A 227 5.54 -4.16 -0.21
C GLN A 227 4.19 -4.53 -0.85
N PHE A 228 4.21 -4.91 -2.12
CA PHE A 228 3.01 -5.39 -2.79
C PHE A 228 2.56 -6.75 -2.23
N MET A 229 1.26 -6.91 -1.98
CA MET A 229 0.71 -8.23 -1.81
C MET A 229 0.81 -9.01 -3.14
N PRO A 230 0.89 -10.35 -3.13
CA PRO A 230 1.01 -11.15 -4.35
C PRO A 230 -0.03 -10.82 -5.43
N GLY A 231 -1.30 -10.61 -5.04
CA GLY A 231 -2.35 -10.18 -5.95
C GLY A 231 -2.07 -8.82 -6.58
N SER A 232 -1.54 -7.87 -5.79
CA SER A 232 -1.13 -6.56 -6.30
C SER A 232 0.08 -6.66 -7.23
N HIS A 233 1.06 -7.53 -6.92
CA HIS A 233 2.20 -7.78 -7.79
C HIS A 233 1.73 -8.26 -9.17
N ARG A 234 0.90 -9.30 -9.23
CA ARG A 234 0.41 -9.84 -10.52
C ARG A 234 -0.44 -8.86 -11.31
N GLN A 235 -1.15 -7.95 -10.64
CA GLN A 235 -2.06 -7.01 -11.27
C GLN A 235 -1.40 -5.70 -11.69
N TYR A 236 -0.41 -5.20 -10.94
CA TYR A 236 0.11 -3.85 -11.09
C TYR A 236 1.63 -3.76 -11.29
N ALA A 237 2.40 -4.81 -10.98
CA ALA A 237 3.83 -4.78 -11.25
C ALA A 237 4.10 -4.78 -12.75
N VAL A 238 5.14 -4.03 -13.15
CA VAL A 238 5.54 -3.86 -14.54
C VAL A 238 7.04 -4.08 -14.70
N ASP A 239 7.43 -4.69 -15.80
CA ASP A 239 8.79 -4.70 -16.33
C ASP A 239 9.03 -3.32 -16.94
N PHE A 240 9.63 -2.41 -16.15
CA PHE A 240 9.69 -1.01 -16.53
C PHE A 240 10.92 -0.67 -17.37
N ASP A 241 11.98 -1.46 -17.29
CA ASP A 241 13.16 -1.29 -18.15
C ASP A 241 13.12 -2.14 -19.44
N GLY A 242 12.25 -3.17 -19.48
CA GLY A 242 12.01 -4.01 -20.63
C GLY A 242 13.01 -5.18 -20.74
N ASP A 243 13.59 -5.63 -19.63
CA ASP A 243 14.55 -6.74 -19.60
C ASP A 243 13.87 -8.12 -19.68
N GLY A 244 12.53 -8.18 -19.63
CA GLY A 244 11.72 -9.40 -19.69
C GLY A 244 11.46 -10.03 -18.33
N ARG A 245 11.73 -9.34 -17.23
CA ARG A 245 11.50 -9.77 -15.84
C ARG A 245 10.80 -8.69 -15.04
N ILE A 246 10.29 -9.05 -13.88
CA ILE A 246 9.77 -8.11 -12.90
C ILE A 246 10.44 -8.42 -11.56
N ASP A 247 11.41 -7.58 -11.14
CA ASP A 247 12.13 -7.73 -9.87
C ASP A 247 11.84 -6.57 -8.91
N LEU A 248 10.84 -6.76 -8.04
CA LEU A 248 10.49 -5.76 -7.03
C LEU A 248 11.43 -5.75 -5.81
N TRP A 249 12.46 -6.61 -5.76
CA TRP A 249 13.43 -6.64 -4.66
C TRP A 249 14.70 -5.85 -4.96
N HIS A 250 15.19 -5.91 -6.21
CA HIS A 250 16.53 -5.41 -6.55
C HIS A 250 16.53 -4.44 -7.73
N ASP A 251 15.48 -4.42 -8.56
CA ASP A 251 15.41 -3.53 -9.71
C ASP A 251 14.61 -2.27 -9.39
N SER A 252 15.33 -1.12 -9.34
CA SER A 252 14.70 0.18 -9.08
C SER A 252 13.78 0.64 -10.21
N ALA A 253 13.99 0.19 -11.46
CA ALA A 253 13.13 0.55 -12.58
C ALA A 253 11.75 -0.08 -12.39
N ASP A 254 11.70 -1.39 -12.16
CA ASP A 254 10.47 -2.12 -11.94
C ASP A 254 9.72 -1.63 -10.70
N VAL A 255 10.46 -1.38 -9.62
CA VAL A 255 9.91 -0.85 -8.36
C VAL A 255 9.24 0.49 -8.59
N ILE A 256 9.92 1.45 -9.21
CA ILE A 256 9.41 2.80 -9.49
C ILE A 256 8.22 2.75 -10.44
N GLY A 257 8.38 2.03 -11.56
CA GLY A 257 7.32 1.84 -12.54
C GLY A 257 6.08 1.19 -11.96
N SER A 258 6.25 0.16 -11.12
CA SER A 258 5.13 -0.56 -10.48
C SER A 258 4.38 0.28 -9.48
N VAL A 259 5.06 1.07 -8.64
CA VAL A 259 4.39 2.01 -7.70
C VAL A 259 3.61 3.07 -8.46
N ALA A 260 4.20 3.67 -9.48
CA ALA A 260 3.53 4.68 -10.30
C ALA A 260 2.33 4.09 -11.05
N ASN A 261 2.49 2.90 -11.67
CA ASN A 261 1.39 2.18 -12.33
C ASN A 261 0.26 1.83 -11.35
N TYR A 262 0.59 1.38 -10.13
CA TYR A 262 -0.41 1.10 -9.09
C TYR A 262 -1.29 2.31 -8.83
N LEU A 263 -0.72 3.48 -8.57
CA LEU A 263 -1.46 4.71 -8.31
C LEU A 263 -2.28 5.17 -9.52
N ALA A 264 -1.69 5.11 -10.73
CA ALA A 264 -2.37 5.45 -11.97
C ALA A 264 -3.57 4.54 -12.25
N ARG A 265 -3.46 3.24 -11.96
CA ARG A 265 -4.54 2.25 -12.11
C ARG A 265 -5.63 2.38 -11.05
N HIS A 266 -5.38 3.14 -9.99
CA HIS A 266 -6.34 3.50 -8.96
C HIS A 266 -6.87 4.94 -9.12
N ASP A 267 -6.90 5.44 -10.35
CA ASP A 267 -7.47 6.74 -10.73
C ASP A 267 -6.70 7.95 -10.16
N TRP A 268 -5.35 7.88 -10.15
CA TRP A 268 -4.53 9.05 -9.86
C TRP A 268 -4.82 10.18 -10.87
N LEU A 269 -5.10 11.36 -10.37
CA LEU A 269 -5.35 12.55 -11.18
C LEU A 269 -4.08 13.40 -11.26
N GLU A 270 -3.47 13.44 -12.45
CA GLU A 270 -2.27 14.22 -12.72
C GLU A 270 -2.50 15.72 -12.45
N GLY A 271 -1.54 16.36 -11.79
CA GLY A 271 -1.60 17.79 -11.45
C GLY A 271 -2.56 18.16 -10.32
N GLN A 272 -3.38 17.21 -9.83
CA GLN A 272 -4.34 17.48 -8.77
C GLN A 272 -3.70 17.39 -7.39
N PRO A 273 -4.10 18.24 -6.43
CA PRO A 273 -3.56 18.21 -5.08
C PRO A 273 -3.89 16.91 -4.33
N ILE A 274 -3.11 16.61 -3.30
CA ILE A 274 -3.37 15.53 -2.35
C ILE A 274 -4.09 16.08 -1.14
N LEU A 275 -3.48 17.06 -0.46
CA LEU A 275 -4.00 17.75 0.71
C LEU A 275 -3.74 19.26 0.58
N LEU A 276 -4.70 20.08 0.98
CA LEU A 276 -4.51 21.52 1.20
C LEU A 276 -4.93 21.87 2.62
N PRO A 277 -4.22 22.81 3.30
CA PRO A 277 -4.61 23.27 4.62
C PRO A 277 -6.03 23.83 4.61
N ALA A 278 -6.81 23.49 5.62
CA ALA A 278 -8.16 24.00 5.80
C ALA A 278 -8.29 24.88 7.03
N ARG A 279 -9.15 25.88 6.94
CA ARG A 279 -9.61 26.71 8.08
C ARG A 279 -11.08 26.44 8.31
N ILE A 280 -11.46 26.34 9.57
CA ILE A 280 -12.85 26.17 9.98
C ILE A 280 -13.26 27.42 10.75
N ALA A 281 -14.34 28.07 10.33
CA ALA A 281 -14.92 29.19 11.06
C ALA A 281 -15.30 28.73 12.48
N ALA A 282 -15.07 29.57 13.50
CA ALA A 282 -15.25 29.19 14.89
C ALA A 282 -16.68 28.70 15.20
N GLU A 283 -17.68 29.35 14.62
CA GLU A 283 -19.09 28.98 14.72
C GLU A 283 -19.46 27.66 14.04
N SER A 284 -18.65 27.22 13.06
CA SER A 284 -18.86 26.00 12.29
C SER A 284 -18.08 24.79 12.82
N GLN A 285 -17.17 25.01 13.77
CA GLN A 285 -16.21 23.98 14.20
C GLN A 285 -16.89 22.70 14.71
N ASP A 286 -17.86 22.83 15.61
CA ASP A 286 -18.58 21.67 16.14
C ASP A 286 -19.35 20.90 15.06
N ALA A 287 -19.95 21.61 14.12
CA ALA A 287 -20.70 21.00 13.02
C ALA A 287 -19.77 20.24 12.05
N ALA A 288 -18.61 20.81 11.73
CA ALA A 288 -17.61 20.19 10.90
C ALA A 288 -17.00 18.94 11.56
N LEU A 289 -16.67 19.01 12.86
CA LEU A 289 -16.09 17.90 13.61
C LEU A 289 -17.07 16.71 13.77
N ARG A 290 -18.36 16.97 13.90
CA ARG A 290 -19.37 15.90 13.94
C ARG A 290 -19.46 15.08 12.64
N ARG A 291 -18.93 15.58 11.53
CA ARG A 291 -18.88 14.83 10.24
C ARG A 291 -17.68 13.89 10.13
N LEU A 292 -16.74 13.95 11.08
CA LEU A 292 -15.56 13.10 11.03
C LEU A 292 -15.87 11.72 11.62
N ASP A 293 -15.52 10.68 10.88
CA ASP A 293 -15.44 9.31 11.36
C ASP A 293 -13.97 8.86 11.36
N GLY A 294 -13.42 8.57 12.54
CA GLY A 294 -12.01 8.23 12.67
C GLY A 294 -11.05 9.32 12.19
N GLY A 295 -11.46 10.61 12.23
CA GLY A 295 -10.64 11.77 11.85
C GLY A 295 -10.67 12.13 10.36
N ILE A 296 -11.54 11.49 9.55
CA ILE A 296 -11.80 11.86 8.15
C ILE A 296 -13.31 11.85 7.89
N SER A 297 -13.80 12.76 7.04
CA SER A 297 -15.21 12.83 6.67
C SER A 297 -15.52 12.00 5.41
N GLU A 298 -16.80 11.83 5.13
CA GLU A 298 -17.27 11.52 3.79
C GLU A 298 -16.87 12.60 2.77
N ARG A 299 -16.83 12.25 1.48
CA ARG A 299 -16.51 13.20 0.41
C ARG A 299 -17.75 13.97 -0.01
N ARG A 300 -17.61 15.30 -0.13
CA ARG A 300 -18.64 16.24 -0.56
C ARG A 300 -18.07 17.24 -1.55
N PRO A 301 -18.90 17.91 -2.39
CA PRO A 301 -18.42 19.05 -3.18
C PRO A 301 -17.75 20.11 -2.28
N LEU A 302 -16.65 20.70 -2.75
CA LEU A 302 -15.93 21.72 -2.00
C LEU A 302 -16.83 22.91 -1.64
N ALA A 303 -17.72 23.32 -2.58
CA ALA A 303 -18.70 24.38 -2.31
C ALA A 303 -19.62 24.08 -1.12
N ALA A 304 -19.92 22.82 -0.83
CA ALA A 304 -20.71 22.44 0.33
C ALA A 304 -19.90 22.54 1.65
N TRP A 305 -18.57 22.36 1.59
CA TRP A 305 -17.68 22.62 2.71
C TRP A 305 -17.57 24.12 2.96
N ASN A 306 -17.41 24.94 1.90
CA ASN A 306 -17.34 26.40 2.04
C ASN A 306 -18.64 26.97 2.62
N ALA A 307 -19.80 26.46 2.18
CA ALA A 307 -21.10 26.85 2.75
C ALA A 307 -21.25 26.47 4.23
N ASP A 308 -20.57 25.42 4.68
CA ASP A 308 -20.51 24.99 6.08
C ASP A 308 -19.38 25.69 6.87
N GLY A 309 -18.71 26.73 6.30
CA GLY A 309 -17.66 27.49 6.95
C GLY A 309 -16.31 26.77 7.04
N VAL A 310 -16.04 25.85 6.12
CA VAL A 310 -14.75 25.14 5.98
C VAL A 310 -14.11 25.56 4.67
N ASP A 311 -13.03 26.33 4.73
CA ASP A 311 -12.34 26.88 3.56
C ASP A 311 -10.93 26.29 3.42
N ALA A 312 -10.48 26.08 2.20
CA ALA A 312 -9.09 25.79 1.87
C ALA A 312 -8.51 26.92 1.03
N ALA A 313 -7.26 27.30 1.31
CA ALA A 313 -6.55 28.27 0.52
C ALA A 313 -6.00 27.64 -0.78
N ASP A 314 -5.86 28.46 -1.82
CA ASP A 314 -5.14 28.13 -3.06
C ASP A 314 -5.65 26.89 -3.79
N VAL A 315 -6.97 26.65 -3.76
CA VAL A 315 -7.59 25.54 -4.50
C VAL A 315 -7.52 25.85 -5.99
N PRO A 316 -6.88 24.99 -6.80
CA PRO A 316 -6.86 25.16 -8.26
C PRO A 316 -8.29 25.13 -8.84
N ALA A 317 -8.58 25.99 -9.80
CA ALA A 317 -9.94 26.16 -10.33
C ALA A 317 -10.50 24.90 -11.02
N ASP A 318 -9.64 24.04 -11.54
CA ASP A 318 -9.98 22.80 -12.25
C ASP A 318 -10.30 21.61 -11.34
N VAL A 319 -10.02 21.71 -10.02
CA VAL A 319 -10.37 20.67 -9.03
C VAL A 319 -11.63 20.99 -8.22
N ALA A 320 -12.17 22.18 -8.34
CA ALA A 320 -13.28 22.64 -7.49
C ALA A 320 -14.57 21.79 -7.60
N ALA A 321 -14.73 21.01 -8.67
CA ALA A 321 -15.90 20.15 -8.88
C ALA A 321 -15.78 18.76 -8.24
N ASP A 322 -14.57 18.32 -7.90
CA ASP A 322 -14.35 16.99 -7.37
C ASP A 322 -14.76 16.89 -5.90
N PRO A 323 -15.41 15.79 -5.48
CA PRO A 323 -15.75 15.57 -4.09
C PRO A 323 -14.50 15.41 -3.22
N VAL A 324 -14.40 16.24 -2.17
CA VAL A 324 -13.29 16.29 -1.21
C VAL A 324 -13.77 15.98 0.20
N GLY A 325 -12.88 15.56 1.08
CA GLY A 325 -13.18 15.30 2.48
C GLY A 325 -12.45 16.25 3.41
N LEU A 326 -12.97 16.43 4.61
CA LEU A 326 -12.27 17.08 5.72
C LEU A 326 -11.43 16.02 6.46
N LEU A 327 -10.17 16.31 6.67
CA LEU A 327 -9.23 15.47 7.43
C LEU A 327 -8.75 16.26 8.67
N LEU A 328 -8.76 15.58 9.81
CA LEU A 328 -8.18 16.05 11.06
C LEU A 328 -6.90 15.27 11.34
N LEU A 329 -5.82 15.98 11.66
CA LEU A 329 -4.57 15.42 12.17
C LEU A 329 -4.31 15.99 13.58
N GLU A 330 -4.22 15.10 14.55
CA GLU A 330 -3.99 15.47 15.94
C GLU A 330 -2.53 15.88 16.14
N GLU A 331 -2.31 17.12 16.54
CA GLU A 331 -0.98 17.65 16.83
C GLU A 331 -0.55 17.37 18.27
N ALA A 332 0.74 17.48 18.53
CA ALA A 332 1.24 17.37 19.90
C ALA A 332 0.59 18.44 20.80
N PRO A 333 0.14 18.07 22.01
CA PRO A 333 -0.45 19.03 22.93
C PRO A 333 0.53 20.18 23.25
N GLU A 334 0.01 21.38 23.33
CA GLU A 334 0.76 22.57 23.76
C GLU A 334 0.13 23.12 25.05
N ASN A 335 0.96 23.31 26.07
CA ASN A 335 0.50 23.73 27.40
C ASN A 335 -0.62 22.83 28.01
N GLY A 336 -0.66 21.55 27.64
CA GLY A 336 -1.69 20.60 28.07
C GLY A 336 -2.99 20.65 27.27
N GLU A 337 -3.13 21.55 26.30
CA GLU A 337 -4.29 21.67 25.43
C GLU A 337 -4.13 20.81 24.17
N ALA A 338 -5.19 20.08 23.80
CA ALA A 338 -5.24 19.30 22.57
C ALA A 338 -5.21 20.24 21.35
N ARG A 339 -4.36 19.92 20.36
CA ARG A 339 -4.27 20.65 19.11
C ARG A 339 -4.56 19.74 17.93
N ALA A 340 -5.07 20.33 16.87
CA ALA A 340 -5.31 19.64 15.61
C ALA A 340 -5.08 20.59 14.43
N SER A 341 -4.61 20.03 13.34
CA SER A 341 -4.63 20.67 12.03
C SER A 341 -5.73 20.08 11.16
N TYR A 342 -6.31 20.92 10.31
CA TYR A 342 -7.38 20.54 9.41
C TYR A 342 -6.91 20.66 7.96
N TRP A 343 -7.37 19.72 7.12
CA TRP A 343 -6.97 19.61 5.75
C TRP A 343 -8.15 19.25 4.85
N ILE A 344 -8.20 19.79 3.66
CA ILE A 344 -9.07 19.26 2.61
C ILE A 344 -8.33 18.15 1.89
N ALA A 345 -8.92 16.96 1.90
CA ALA A 345 -8.41 15.75 1.27
C ALA A 345 -9.03 15.60 -0.15
N PHE A 346 -8.19 15.73 -1.16
CA PHE A 346 -8.55 15.62 -2.57
C PHE A 346 -8.56 14.16 -3.04
N PRO A 347 -9.06 13.86 -4.26
CA PRO A 347 -9.13 12.49 -4.79
C PRO A 347 -7.80 11.72 -4.68
N ASN A 348 -6.66 12.34 -4.95
CA ASN A 348 -5.34 11.70 -4.87
C ASN A 348 -4.99 11.22 -3.45
N PHE A 349 -5.49 11.87 -2.41
CA PHE A 349 -5.36 11.36 -1.03
C PHE A 349 -6.01 9.99 -0.88
N TYR A 350 -7.20 9.82 -1.45
CA TYR A 350 -7.92 8.54 -1.39
C TYR A 350 -7.28 7.48 -2.30
N VAL A 351 -6.59 7.88 -3.36
CA VAL A 351 -5.75 6.95 -4.15
C VAL A 351 -4.61 6.39 -3.30
N ILE A 352 -3.92 7.24 -2.53
CA ILE A 352 -2.88 6.75 -1.60
C ILE A 352 -3.48 5.78 -0.57
N THR A 353 -4.72 6.01 -0.09
CA THR A 353 -5.37 5.06 0.83
C THR A 353 -5.69 3.70 0.20
N ARG A 354 -5.59 3.52 -1.12
CA ARG A 354 -5.67 2.20 -1.76
C ARG A 354 -4.44 1.35 -1.47
N TYR A 355 -3.31 2.00 -1.33
CA TYR A 355 -2.06 1.32 -0.94
C TYR A 355 -2.15 0.80 0.50
N ASN A 356 -2.62 1.65 1.41
CA ASN A 356 -2.90 1.29 2.81
C ASN A 356 -4.11 2.10 3.32
N LYS A 357 -5.15 1.41 3.80
CA LYS A 357 -6.43 1.99 4.22
C LYS A 357 -6.33 2.79 5.53
N SER A 358 -5.30 3.61 5.68
CA SER A 358 -5.10 4.46 6.86
C SER A 358 -4.98 5.91 6.43
N ARG A 359 -5.80 6.79 7.03
CA ARG A 359 -5.65 8.23 6.86
C ARG A 359 -4.27 8.73 7.30
N LEU A 360 -3.74 8.14 8.37
CA LEU A 360 -2.41 8.51 8.89
C LEU A 360 -1.30 8.08 7.93
N TYR A 361 -1.44 6.90 7.30
CA TYR A 361 -0.52 6.47 6.25
C TYR A 361 -0.50 7.45 5.08
N ALA A 362 -1.66 7.78 4.53
CA ALA A 362 -1.75 8.67 3.37
C ALA A 362 -1.24 10.09 3.71
N ALA A 363 -1.56 10.60 4.90
CA ALA A 363 -1.01 11.88 5.37
C ALA A 363 0.51 11.83 5.55
N THR A 364 1.07 10.69 6.02
CA THR A 364 2.52 10.52 6.15
C THR A 364 3.21 10.46 4.79
N VAL A 365 2.65 9.75 3.82
CA VAL A 365 3.17 9.73 2.45
C VAL A 365 3.21 11.16 1.89
N PHE A 366 2.13 11.93 2.05
CA PHE A 366 2.09 13.33 1.63
C PHE A 366 3.16 14.17 2.34
N ALA A 367 3.24 14.12 3.67
CA ALA A 367 4.19 14.91 4.45
C ALA A 367 5.64 14.54 4.11
N LEU A 368 5.95 13.25 3.93
CA LEU A 368 7.27 12.79 3.54
C LEU A 368 7.61 13.23 2.11
N ALA A 369 6.66 13.17 1.17
CA ALA A 369 6.84 13.65 -0.19
C ALA A 369 7.23 15.13 -0.22
N GLN A 370 6.49 15.96 0.53
CA GLN A 370 6.81 17.39 0.66
C GLN A 370 8.18 17.64 1.28
N ALA A 371 8.52 16.90 2.34
CA ALA A 371 9.82 17.06 3.01
C ALA A 371 10.99 16.66 2.10
N ILE A 372 10.87 15.56 1.35
CA ILE A 372 11.90 15.11 0.39
C ILE A 372 12.05 16.12 -0.74
N LYS A 373 10.93 16.60 -1.31
CA LYS A 373 10.94 17.62 -2.37
C LYS A 373 11.63 18.90 -1.91
N ALA A 374 11.23 19.43 -0.75
CA ALA A 374 11.81 20.64 -0.18
C ALA A 374 13.31 20.48 0.10
N ALA A 375 13.72 19.34 0.66
CA ALA A 375 15.14 19.06 0.94
C ALA A 375 15.97 18.97 -0.36
N ARG A 376 15.44 18.31 -1.40
CA ARG A 376 16.09 18.23 -2.72
C ARG A 376 16.23 19.60 -3.39
N ASP A 377 15.15 20.39 -3.35
CA ASP A 377 15.11 21.71 -4.02
C ASP A 377 15.98 22.75 -3.27
N ALA A 378 16.33 22.50 -2.01
CA ALA A 378 17.27 23.30 -1.22
C ALA A 378 18.76 22.93 -1.46
N GLU A 379 19.06 21.79 -2.11
CA GLU A 379 20.44 21.46 -2.45
C GLU A 379 20.97 22.37 -3.57
N PRO A 380 22.16 22.94 -3.45
CA PRO A 380 22.76 23.70 -4.55
C PRO A 380 22.98 22.78 -5.76
N LEU A 381 22.71 23.31 -6.96
CA LEU A 381 22.94 22.66 -8.25
C LEU A 381 24.40 22.31 -8.46
#